data_3e0849f1ed4707f46b05aab6c6dfe1ea
#
_entry.id   3e0849f1ed4707f46b05aab6c6dfe1ea
#
_cell.length_a   1.000
_cell.length_b   1.000
_cell.length_c   1.000
_cell.angle_alpha   90.00
_cell.angle_beta   90.00
_cell.angle_gamma   90.00
#
_symmetry.space_group_name_H-M   'P 1'
#
loop_
_entity.id
_entity.type
_entity.pdbx_description
1 polymer ?
#
loop_
_entity_poly.entity_id
_entity_poly.type
_entity_poly.pdbx_seq_one_letter_code
_entity_poly.pdbx_strand_id
1 'polypeptide(L)'
;AILELVGLTEKLDNFPHELSGGEQQRVSIAREFVNRPLILLADEPSGNLDPQTSVGIMRLLDRINRTGTTVVMATHDRGIVDTMRRRVIELDRGVIVRDQARGVYE
;
A
#
# COMPACT_ATOMS: atom_id res chain seq x y z
N ALA A 1 3.52 -3.14 18.19
CA ALA A 1 4.08 -4.24 17.39
C ALA A 1 3.61 -4.18 15.94
N ILE A 2 4.42 -4.72 15.04
CA ILE A 2 4.13 -4.70 13.61
C ILE A 2 2.80 -5.41 13.29
N LEU A 3 2.57 -6.59 13.89
CA LEU A 3 1.35 -7.35 13.62
C LEU A 3 0.09 -6.64 14.10
N GLU A 4 0.19 -5.86 15.16
CA GLU A 4 -0.92 -5.03 15.61
C GLU A 4 -1.21 -3.92 14.58
N LEU A 5 -0.16 -3.29 14.06
CA LEU A 5 -0.31 -2.23 13.07
C LEU A 5 -1.02 -2.74 11.82
N VAL A 6 -0.67 -3.93 11.34
CA VAL A 6 -1.28 -4.50 10.14
C VAL A 6 -2.57 -5.26 10.42
N GLY A 7 -2.97 -5.39 11.70
CA GLY A 7 -4.24 -6.02 12.06
C GLY A 7 -4.22 -7.53 11.98
N LEU A 8 -3.08 -8.17 12.22
CA LEU A 8 -2.94 -9.61 12.08
C LEU A 8 -2.50 -10.31 13.36
N THR A 9 -2.67 -9.67 14.51
CA THR A 9 -2.24 -10.24 15.79
C THR A 9 -2.82 -11.63 16.04
N GLU A 10 -4.09 -11.84 15.71
CA GLU A 10 -4.77 -13.12 15.89
C GLU A 10 -4.36 -14.19 14.88
N LYS A 11 -3.53 -13.83 13.90
CA LYS A 11 -3.03 -14.75 12.87
C LYS A 11 -1.58 -15.12 13.06
N LEU A 12 -1.02 -14.86 14.25
CA LEU A 12 0.38 -15.09 14.55
C LEU A 12 0.85 -16.51 14.24
N ASP A 13 0.02 -17.50 14.53
CA ASP A 13 0.39 -18.91 14.40
C ASP A 13 -0.03 -19.53 13.07
N ASN A 14 -0.63 -18.75 12.18
CA ASN A 14 -1.09 -19.27 10.89
C ASN A 14 0.03 -19.29 9.87
N PHE A 15 0.04 -20.33 9.04
CA PHE A 15 0.93 -20.39 7.88
C PHE A 15 0.39 -19.46 6.78
N PRO A 16 1.26 -18.93 5.88
CA PRO A 16 0.80 -18.02 4.84
C PRO A 16 -0.34 -18.54 3.98
N HIS A 17 -0.38 -19.84 3.68
CA HIS A 17 -1.45 -20.41 2.85
C HIS A 17 -2.80 -20.49 3.57
N GLU A 18 -2.83 -20.24 4.86
CA GLU A 18 -4.08 -20.20 5.64
C GLU A 18 -4.72 -18.82 5.66
N LEU A 19 -4.08 -17.82 5.05
CA LEU A 19 -4.51 -16.45 5.09
C LEU A 19 -5.27 -16.07 3.82
N SER A 20 -6.20 -15.12 3.94
CA SER A 20 -6.85 -14.53 2.77
C SER A 20 -5.83 -13.73 1.93
N GLY A 21 -6.20 -13.35 0.71
CA GLY A 21 -5.35 -12.52 -0.15
C GLY A 21 -4.98 -11.20 0.52
N GLY A 22 -5.94 -10.55 1.19
CA GLY A 22 -5.69 -9.31 1.90
C GLY A 22 -4.77 -9.50 3.10
N GLU A 23 -4.95 -10.61 3.83
CA GLU A 23 -4.08 -10.93 4.95
C GLU A 23 -2.65 -11.24 4.49
N GLN A 24 -2.51 -11.97 3.38
CA GLN A 24 -1.19 -12.25 2.80
C GLN A 24 -0.49 -10.96 2.39
N GLN A 25 -1.23 -10.02 1.81
CA GLN A 25 -0.68 -8.72 1.43
C GLN A 25 -0.24 -7.93 2.66
N ARG A 26 -1.02 -7.96 3.73
CA ARG A 26 -0.63 -7.30 4.99
C ARG A 26 0.63 -7.89 5.59
N VAL A 27 0.79 -9.22 5.53
CA VAL A 27 2.03 -9.87 5.97
C VAL A 27 3.21 -9.43 5.13
N SER A 28 3.03 -9.34 3.83
CA SER A 28 4.07 -8.87 2.93
C SER A 28 4.51 -7.44 3.28
N ILE A 29 3.55 -6.55 3.51
CA ILE A 29 3.83 -5.17 3.91
C ILE A 29 4.54 -5.14 5.28
N ALA A 30 4.10 -5.97 6.23
CA ALA A 30 4.72 -6.05 7.54
C ALA A 30 6.19 -6.45 7.44
N ARG A 31 6.52 -7.41 6.57
CA ARG A 31 7.91 -7.83 6.35
C ARG A 31 8.76 -6.68 5.84
N GLU A 32 8.24 -5.92 4.92
CA GLU A 32 8.97 -4.78 4.38
C GLU A 32 9.14 -3.68 5.41
N PHE A 33 8.21 -3.54 6.33
CA PHE A 33 8.21 -2.49 7.33
C PHE A 33 8.96 -2.86 8.62
N VAL A 34 9.36 -4.12 8.79
CA VAL A 34 9.93 -4.60 10.05
C VAL A 34 11.18 -3.83 10.48
N ASN A 35 11.99 -3.39 9.53
CA ASN A 35 13.21 -2.63 9.80
C ASN A 35 12.99 -1.12 9.82
N ARG A 36 11.75 -0.66 9.83
CA ARG A 36 11.41 0.77 9.84
C ARG A 36 12.13 1.54 8.73
N PRO A 37 11.94 1.18 7.46
CA PRO A 37 12.66 1.82 6.37
C PRO A 37 12.26 3.28 6.19
N LEU A 38 13.15 4.06 5.59
CA LEU A 38 12.83 5.43 5.22
C LEU A 38 11.86 5.49 4.04
N ILE A 39 11.98 4.52 3.13
CA ILE A 39 11.15 4.42 1.93
C ILE A 39 10.61 3.01 1.82
N LEU A 40 9.31 2.90 1.60
CA LEU A 40 8.64 1.63 1.35
C LEU A 40 8.05 1.67 -0.06
N LEU A 41 8.38 0.66 -0.86
CA LEU A 41 7.89 0.55 -2.23
C LEU A 41 6.74 -0.44 -2.28
N ALA A 42 5.64 -0.05 -2.89
CA ALA A 42 4.46 -0.90 -3.04
C ALA A 42 4.03 -0.90 -4.52
N ASP A 43 4.09 -2.08 -5.15
CA ASP A 43 3.74 -2.24 -6.56
C ASP A 43 2.38 -2.91 -6.66
N GLU A 44 1.38 -2.15 -7.12
CA GLU A 44 -0.01 -2.60 -7.22
C GLU A 44 -0.47 -3.32 -5.95
N PRO A 45 -0.36 -2.68 -4.78
CA PRO A 45 -0.57 -3.38 -3.50
C PRO A 45 -2.01 -3.87 -3.29
N SER A 46 -2.97 -3.36 -4.05
CA SER A 46 -4.35 -3.81 -3.98
C SER A 46 -4.76 -4.65 -5.19
N GLY A 47 -3.81 -5.07 -6.02
CA GLY A 47 -4.09 -5.87 -7.21
C GLY A 47 -4.80 -7.17 -6.87
N ASN A 48 -5.86 -7.47 -7.61
CA ASN A 48 -6.67 -8.69 -7.46
C ASN A 48 -7.42 -8.81 -6.12
N LEU A 49 -7.54 -7.73 -5.38
CA LEU A 49 -8.32 -7.70 -4.14
C LEU A 49 -9.67 -7.04 -4.39
N ASP A 50 -10.68 -7.43 -3.59
CA ASP A 50 -11.97 -6.78 -3.65
C ASP A 50 -11.87 -5.32 -3.17
N PRO A 51 -12.83 -4.45 -3.53
CA PRO A 51 -12.73 -3.03 -3.16
C PRO A 51 -12.62 -2.77 -1.67
N GLN A 52 -13.32 -3.52 -0.86
CA GLN A 52 -13.31 -3.33 0.58
C GLN A 52 -11.96 -3.68 1.18
N THR A 53 -11.37 -4.78 0.74
CA THR A 53 -10.03 -5.20 1.18
C THR A 53 -8.97 -4.20 0.71
N SER A 54 -9.13 -3.70 -0.52
CA SER A 54 -8.22 -2.68 -1.07
C SER A 54 -8.20 -1.42 -0.22
N VAL A 55 -9.34 -0.96 0.26
CA VAL A 55 -9.42 0.20 1.16
C VAL A 55 -8.61 -0.08 2.43
N GLY A 56 -8.71 -1.28 2.97
CA GLY A 56 -7.93 -1.67 4.15
C GLY A 56 -6.43 -1.59 3.92
N ILE A 57 -5.97 -2.04 2.76
CA ILE A 57 -4.55 -1.98 2.39
C ILE A 57 -4.10 -0.51 2.25
N MET A 58 -4.91 0.33 1.62
CA MET A 58 -4.58 1.75 1.48
C MET A 58 -4.51 2.45 2.82
N ARG A 59 -5.42 2.13 3.75
CA ARG A 59 -5.39 2.69 5.10
C ARG A 59 -4.13 2.26 5.85
N LEU A 60 -3.69 1.03 5.66
CA LEU A 60 -2.47 0.53 6.27
C LEU A 60 -1.26 1.33 5.74
N LEU A 61 -1.16 1.51 4.44
CA LEU A 61 -0.06 2.28 3.85
C LEU A 61 -0.07 3.74 4.33
N ASP A 62 -1.24 4.32 4.48
CA ASP A 62 -1.37 5.67 5.02
C ASP A 62 -0.88 5.75 6.47
N ARG A 63 -1.20 4.76 7.30
CA ARG A 63 -0.69 4.71 8.67
C ARG A 63 0.82 4.57 8.71
N ILE A 64 1.38 3.74 7.85
CA ILE A 64 2.84 3.59 7.75
C ILE A 64 3.48 4.93 7.36
N ASN A 65 2.89 5.62 6.41
CA ASN A 65 3.37 6.95 6.01
C ASN A 65 3.37 7.93 7.18
N ARG A 66 2.33 7.88 8.01
CA ARG A 66 2.22 8.78 9.17
C ARG A 66 3.28 8.53 10.24
N THR A 67 3.91 7.35 10.24
CA THR A 67 5.01 7.07 11.17
C THR A 67 6.34 7.69 10.71
N GLY A 68 6.35 8.34 9.56
CA GLY A 68 7.55 8.99 9.01
C GLY A 68 8.16 8.28 7.82
N THR A 69 7.62 7.15 7.41
CA THR A 69 8.11 6.41 6.24
C THR A 69 7.49 7.00 4.96
N THR A 70 8.32 7.27 3.98
CA THR A 70 7.84 7.67 2.65
C THR A 70 7.34 6.43 1.93
N VAL A 71 6.10 6.45 1.45
CA VAL A 71 5.53 5.33 0.69
C VAL A 71 5.48 5.73 -0.78
N VAL A 72 6.08 4.91 -1.63
CA VAL A 72 6.01 5.06 -3.08
C VAL A 72 5.18 3.91 -3.62
N MET A 73 4.04 4.22 -4.21
CA MET A 73 3.12 3.21 -4.71
C MET A 73 2.99 3.32 -6.22
N ALA A 74 3.18 2.20 -6.91
CA ALA A 74 2.90 2.11 -8.33
C ALA A 74 1.50 1.53 -8.49
N THR A 75 0.63 2.21 -9.21
CA THR A 75 -0.74 1.73 -9.44
C THR A 75 -1.31 2.33 -10.73
N HIS A 76 -2.23 1.60 -11.35
CA HIS A 76 -3.05 2.11 -12.44
C HIS A 76 -4.53 2.19 -12.04
N ASP A 77 -4.82 2.08 -10.76
CA ASP A 77 -6.20 2.13 -10.26
C ASP A 77 -6.64 3.58 -10.05
N ARG A 78 -7.56 4.03 -10.90
CA ARG A 78 -8.09 5.40 -10.83
C ARG A 78 -8.72 5.74 -9.50
N GLY A 79 -9.49 4.79 -8.96
CA GLY A 79 -10.22 5.02 -7.71
C GLY A 79 -9.27 5.28 -6.56
N ILE A 80 -8.18 4.54 -6.50
CA ILE A 80 -7.17 4.71 -5.46
C ILE A 80 -6.52 6.08 -5.58
N VAL A 81 -6.06 6.45 -6.78
CA VAL A 81 -5.40 7.73 -7.01
C VAL A 81 -6.33 8.89 -6.66
N ASP A 82 -7.57 8.83 -7.13
CA ASP A 82 -8.54 9.90 -6.90
C ASP A 82 -8.95 10.03 -5.45
N THR A 83 -9.03 8.90 -4.73
CA THR A 83 -9.46 8.89 -3.34
C THR A 83 -8.36 9.37 -2.40
N MET A 84 -7.13 8.93 -2.62
CA MET A 84 -6.02 9.26 -1.72
C MET A 84 -5.53 10.69 -1.84
N ARG A 85 -5.60 11.27 -3.02
CA ARG A 85 -5.22 12.67 -3.25
C ARG A 85 -3.82 13.00 -2.77
N ARG A 86 -2.89 12.11 -3.04
CA ARG A 86 -1.48 12.29 -2.75
C ARG A 86 -0.75 12.81 -3.99
N ARG A 87 0.56 13.03 -3.86
CA ARG A 87 1.37 13.41 -5.01
C ARG A 87 1.30 12.31 -6.07
N VAL A 88 1.02 12.71 -7.31
CA VAL A 88 0.92 11.80 -8.44
C VAL A 88 2.01 12.14 -9.45
N ILE A 89 2.81 11.13 -9.78
CA ILE A 89 3.80 11.22 -10.85
C ILE A 89 3.34 10.25 -11.93
N GLU A 90 3.02 10.77 -13.09
CA GLU A 90 2.57 9.97 -14.21
C GLU A 90 3.73 9.70 -15.16
N LEU A 91 3.91 8.42 -15.51
CA LEU A 91 4.95 8.00 -16.45
C LEU A 91 4.30 7.52 -17.74
N ASP A 92 4.92 7.91 -18.86
CA ASP A 92 4.53 7.43 -20.18
C ASP A 92 5.81 7.11 -20.95
N ARG A 93 5.98 5.85 -21.32
CA ARG A 93 7.14 5.36 -22.07
C ARG A 93 8.47 5.77 -21.43
N GLY A 94 8.54 5.65 -20.10
CA GLY A 94 9.77 5.95 -19.37
C GLY A 94 10.02 7.42 -19.09
N VAL A 95 9.07 8.29 -19.41
CA VAL A 95 9.21 9.74 -19.24
C VAL A 95 8.14 10.25 -18.28
N ILE A 96 8.51 11.15 -17.38
CA ILE A 96 7.56 11.81 -16.51
C ILE A 96 6.78 12.83 -17.34
N VAL A 97 5.46 12.64 -17.42
CA VAL A 97 4.58 13.54 -18.19
C VAL A 97 3.68 14.39 -17.28
N ARG A 98 3.62 14.08 -15.99
CA ARG A 98 2.83 14.86 -15.03
C ARG A 98 3.38 14.64 -13.63
N ASP A 99 3.39 15.69 -12.82
CA ASP A 99 3.78 15.64 -11.42
C ASP A 99 2.91 16.67 -10.69
N GLN A 100 1.95 16.18 -9.90
CA GLN A 100 1.00 17.01 -9.17
C GLN A 100 1.04 16.69 -7.69
N ALA A 101 1.13 17.70 -6.84
CA ALA A 101 1.23 17.52 -5.39
C ALA A 101 -0.02 16.85 -4.79
N ARG A 102 -1.20 17.09 -5.39
CA ARG A 102 -2.46 16.45 -5.02
C ARG A 102 -3.18 16.10 -6.29
N GLY A 103 -2.71 15.04 -6.94
CA GLY A 103 -3.18 14.70 -8.25
C GLY A 103 -4.43 13.86 -8.26
N VAL A 104 -5.03 13.78 -9.44
CA VAL A 104 -6.06 12.82 -9.79
C VAL A 104 -5.49 11.94 -10.90
N TYR A 105 -6.14 10.83 -11.16
CA TYR A 105 -5.62 9.86 -12.14
C TYR A 105 -5.50 10.45 -13.53
N GLU A 106 -6.46 11.22 -13.91
CA GLU A 106 -6.49 11.68 -15.27
C GLU A 106 -5.70 12.98 -15.42
#